data_4f6638ef179e4639f1a7b72e6b6193f0
#
_entry.id   4f6638ef179e4639f1a7b72e6b6193f0
#
_cell.length_a   1.000
_cell.length_b   1.000
_cell.length_c   1.000
_cell.angle_alpha   90.00
_cell.angle_beta   90.00
_cell.angle_gamma   90.00
#
_symmetry.space_group_name_H-M   'P 1'
#
loop_
_entity.id
_entity.type
_entity.pdbx_description
1 polymer ?
#
loop_
_entity_poly.entity_id
_entity_poly.type
_entity_poly.pdbx_seq_one_letter_code
_entity_poly.pdbx_strand_id
1 'polypeptide(L)'
;MNRFLPKNLRLTVAITVLLIGGISLGFNLKKIVHKAVEVNVNRHVNTDNKVVSKEKAEVQELKIYDSWTHYTINDGLPSNKINTVRADGEIVWIGTDKGLALMKDGKITRVYHEEDGLAHHNVVSVDVSPTTGDIWIGTMGGLNRLSAGKFETFNQFNSGMPNDVVYQVFCIDKFIWMATGGGAGCYDVYTGQWKIFTEQNAPMHEPWTYGVSGGDGKVYIAAWGGGIIEYELETGKMRDYVDPDEEMEIDLFPDDGVVHDITTGSSYSDGILWVGTYFGMSRYDGARWKGYFDHDSGLASNFINFTKAQGTAVWVCTDNGLSNFNGETWITYRPVPNSKKGEVIITEGENKRTLITDESISNNFIWGMDCQDDIVWVASAKGLSKGESSGRLMAKANR
;
A
#
# COMPACT_ATOMS: atom_id res chain seq x y z
N MET A 1 -5.06 35.44 3.18
CA MET A 1 -4.10 34.94 2.17
C MET A 1 -2.81 34.44 2.85
N ASN A 2 -2.90 33.71 3.99
CA ASN A 2 -1.73 33.31 4.80
C ASN A 2 -1.84 31.86 5.34
N ARG A 3 -2.56 30.94 4.65
CA ARG A 3 -2.74 29.56 5.11
C ARG A 3 -2.02 28.48 4.28
N PHE A 4 -1.23 28.86 3.26
CA PHE A 4 -0.63 27.91 2.31
C PHE A 4 0.90 28.04 2.16
N LEU A 5 1.61 28.54 3.16
CA LEU A 5 3.08 28.53 3.14
C LEU A 5 3.58 27.48 4.14
N PRO A 6 4.52 26.59 3.76
CA PRO A 6 5.17 25.62 4.64
C PRO A 6 5.77 26.31 5.87
N LYS A 7 5.72 25.65 7.03
CA LYS A 7 6.23 26.21 8.31
C LYS A 7 7.68 26.65 8.23
N ASN A 8 8.50 25.93 7.48
CA ASN A 8 9.92 26.22 7.28
C ASN A 8 10.17 27.57 6.56
N LEU A 9 9.29 27.92 5.61
CA LEU A 9 9.39 29.21 4.92
C LEU A 9 9.03 30.38 5.85
N ARG A 10 8.16 30.16 6.84
CA ARG A 10 7.78 31.17 7.85
C ARG A 10 8.94 31.47 8.81
N LEU A 11 9.71 30.46 9.19
CA LEU A 11 10.87 30.62 10.07
C LEU A 11 12.00 31.34 9.36
N THR A 12 12.27 30.99 8.10
CA THR A 12 13.29 31.64 7.27
C THR A 12 12.98 33.12 7.03
N VAL A 13 11.72 33.49 6.76
CA VAL A 13 11.27 34.87 6.59
C VAL A 13 11.39 35.66 7.89
N ALA A 14 11.08 35.04 9.05
CA ALA A 14 11.21 35.68 10.35
C ALA A 14 12.69 35.94 10.71
N ILE A 15 13.59 35.03 10.41
CA ILE A 15 15.03 35.18 10.64
C ILE A 15 15.63 36.27 9.72
N THR A 16 15.21 36.32 8.47
CA THR A 16 15.68 37.35 7.52
C THR A 16 15.23 38.76 7.92
N VAL A 17 14.01 38.91 8.43
CA VAL A 17 13.51 40.22 8.90
C VAL A 17 14.23 40.68 10.17
N LEU A 18 14.62 39.75 11.06
CA LEU A 18 15.39 40.06 12.29
C LEU A 18 16.83 40.46 11.98
N LEU A 19 17.45 39.92 10.93
CA LEU A 19 18.81 40.30 10.49
C LEU A 19 18.90 41.68 9.81
N ILE A 20 17.80 42.13 9.19
CA ILE A 20 17.75 43.47 8.56
C ILE A 20 17.43 44.58 9.57
N GLY A 21 16.87 44.22 10.74
CA GLY A 21 16.41 45.13 11.78
C GLY A 21 17.46 45.57 12.81
N GLY A 22 18.72 45.15 12.71
CA GLY A 22 19.87 45.76 13.47
C GLY A 22 19.77 45.67 14.99
N ILE A 23 19.13 44.64 15.58
CA ILE A 23 19.13 44.41 17.05
C ILE A 23 20.02 43.23 17.40
N SER A 24 21.25 43.55 17.85
CA SER A 24 22.20 42.61 18.44
C SER A 24 21.71 42.18 19.83
N LEU A 25 20.98 41.08 19.93
CA LEU A 25 20.78 40.38 21.20
C LEU A 25 21.68 39.16 21.20
N GLY A 26 22.79 39.27 21.95
CA GLY A 26 23.76 38.20 22.21
C GLY A 26 23.10 37.07 23.01
N PHE A 27 22.43 36.16 22.38
CA PHE A 27 21.96 34.91 22.99
C PHE A 27 23.00 33.82 22.77
N ASN A 28 23.43 33.22 23.87
CA ASN A 28 24.47 32.21 23.95
C ASN A 28 23.89 30.85 23.48
N LEU A 29 23.82 30.63 22.18
CA LEU A 29 23.29 29.39 21.53
C LEU A 29 23.99 28.12 22.07
N LYS A 30 25.25 28.20 22.54
CA LYS A 30 25.94 27.05 23.13
C LYS A 30 25.27 26.47 24.38
N LYS A 31 24.56 27.29 25.17
CA LYS A 31 23.88 26.83 26.40
C LYS A 31 22.57 26.08 26.13
N ILE A 32 21.91 26.35 24.99
CA ILE A 32 20.65 25.71 24.64
C ILE A 32 20.92 24.31 24.06
N VAL A 33 21.93 24.17 23.22
CA VAL A 33 22.36 22.87 22.68
C VAL A 33 22.87 21.93 23.75
N HIS A 34 23.65 22.45 24.77
CA HIS A 34 24.15 21.60 25.87
C HIS A 34 23.02 21.10 26.79
N LYS A 35 21.96 21.88 26.99
CA LYS A 35 20.82 21.49 27.84
C LYS A 35 19.89 20.47 27.17
N ALA A 36 19.76 20.50 25.85
CA ALA A 36 19.02 19.49 25.08
C ALA A 36 19.75 18.14 25.06
N VAL A 37 21.10 18.14 24.98
CA VAL A 37 21.89 16.90 25.00
C VAL A 37 21.92 16.28 26.42
N GLU A 38 21.96 17.06 27.51
CA GLU A 38 21.92 16.52 28.88
C GLU A 38 20.56 15.94 29.29
N VAL A 39 19.46 16.41 28.72
CA VAL A 39 18.11 15.87 29.02
C VAL A 39 17.88 14.50 28.33
N ASN A 40 18.51 14.25 27.18
CA ASN A 40 18.42 12.95 26.53
C ASN A 40 19.29 11.85 27.11
N VAL A 41 20.43 12.20 27.78
CA VAL A 41 21.33 11.19 28.35
C VAL A 41 20.78 10.58 29.67
N ASN A 42 19.89 11.28 30.40
CA ASN A 42 19.38 10.79 31.68
C ASN A 42 18.06 10.00 31.61
N ARG A 43 17.52 9.72 30.44
CA ARG A 43 16.28 8.88 30.25
C ARG A 43 16.56 7.41 29.95
N HIS A 44 17.83 6.99 29.85
CA HIS A 44 18.17 5.61 29.46
C HIS A 44 18.95 4.88 30.56
N VAL A 45 18.38 4.72 31.77
CA VAL A 45 18.77 3.63 32.70
C VAL A 45 17.55 3.26 33.53
N ASN A 46 16.79 2.28 33.13
CA ASN A 46 16.24 1.16 33.89
C ASN A 46 15.10 0.50 33.15
N THR A 47 15.38 -0.58 32.46
CA THR A 47 14.46 -1.73 32.37
C THR A 47 15.28 -2.98 32.10
N ASP A 48 15.24 -3.92 33.05
CA ASP A 48 15.61 -5.32 32.82
C ASP A 48 14.72 -5.91 31.73
N ASN A 49 15.10 -5.76 30.48
CA ASN A 49 14.50 -6.49 29.38
C ASN A 49 15.38 -7.72 29.11
N LYS A 50 14.86 -8.90 29.49
CA LYS A 50 15.22 -10.16 28.85
C LYS A 50 15.10 -9.94 27.32
N VAL A 51 16.23 -9.77 26.66
CA VAL A 51 16.35 -9.88 25.22
C VAL A 51 16.01 -11.32 24.88
N VAL A 52 14.74 -11.58 24.55
CA VAL A 52 14.36 -12.75 23.79
C VAL A 52 14.98 -12.51 22.42
N SER A 53 16.07 -13.19 22.12
CA SER A 53 16.62 -13.24 20.77
C SER A 53 15.52 -13.84 19.88
N LYS A 54 14.75 -13.00 19.18
CA LYS A 54 13.98 -13.46 18.03
C LYS A 54 15.02 -14.05 17.07
N GLU A 55 14.96 -15.35 16.83
CA GLU A 55 15.68 -15.97 15.72
C GLU A 55 15.48 -15.07 14.50
N LYS A 56 16.58 -14.75 13.82
CA LYS A 56 16.52 -13.93 12.60
C LYS A 56 15.59 -14.67 11.64
N ALA A 57 14.43 -14.09 11.35
CA ALA A 57 13.47 -14.71 10.43
C ALA A 57 14.22 -15.04 9.14
N GLU A 58 14.07 -16.26 8.64
CA GLU A 58 14.69 -16.69 7.40
C GLU A 58 14.23 -15.76 6.26
N VAL A 59 15.19 -15.16 5.56
CA VAL A 59 14.87 -14.22 4.48
C VAL A 59 14.23 -15.00 3.34
N GLN A 60 13.01 -14.65 2.99
CA GLN A 60 12.25 -15.30 1.91
C GLN A 60 13.00 -15.15 0.58
N GLU A 61 13.25 -16.26 -0.13
CA GLU A 61 13.85 -16.21 -1.46
C GLU A 61 12.86 -15.61 -2.47
N LEU A 62 13.35 -14.64 -3.26
CA LEU A 62 12.55 -14.01 -4.31
C LEU A 62 12.70 -14.76 -5.62
N LYS A 63 11.59 -14.96 -6.33
CA LYS A 63 11.57 -15.54 -7.69
C LYS A 63 11.65 -14.45 -8.75
N ILE A 64 12.32 -14.78 -9.87
CA ILE A 64 12.32 -13.93 -11.06
C ILE A 64 11.21 -14.40 -12.00
N TYR A 65 10.30 -13.49 -12.35
CA TYR A 65 9.21 -13.71 -13.29
C TYR A 65 9.66 -13.26 -14.68
N ASP A 66 9.75 -14.19 -15.61
CA ASP A 66 10.35 -14.01 -16.93
C ASP A 66 9.47 -14.44 -18.10
N SER A 67 8.30 -15.01 -17.80
CA SER A 67 7.26 -15.32 -18.77
C SER A 67 6.00 -14.54 -18.46
N TRP A 68 5.48 -13.78 -19.45
CA TRP A 68 4.36 -12.88 -19.26
C TRP A 68 3.27 -13.09 -20.32
N THR A 69 2.05 -13.34 -19.87
CA THR A 69 0.84 -13.38 -20.70
C THR A 69 0.01 -12.14 -20.46
N HIS A 70 -0.54 -11.54 -21.53
CA HIS A 70 -1.33 -10.31 -21.45
C HIS A 70 -2.77 -10.55 -21.83
N TYR A 71 -3.68 -9.88 -21.12
CA TYR A 71 -5.11 -9.89 -21.37
C TYR A 71 -5.61 -8.46 -21.57
N THR A 72 -6.41 -8.26 -22.61
CA THR A 72 -6.91 -6.97 -23.08
C THR A 72 -8.39 -7.06 -23.45
N ILE A 73 -8.94 -5.98 -23.98
CA ILE A 73 -10.30 -6.01 -24.58
C ILE A 73 -10.43 -7.06 -25.69
N ASN A 74 -9.35 -7.42 -26.36
CA ASN A 74 -9.36 -8.46 -27.41
C ASN A 74 -9.56 -9.87 -26.82
N ASP A 75 -9.31 -10.03 -25.53
CA ASP A 75 -9.45 -11.29 -24.79
C ASP A 75 -10.78 -11.31 -23.99
N GLY A 76 -11.62 -10.28 -24.16
CA GLY A 76 -12.94 -10.17 -23.55
C GLY A 76 -13.01 -9.31 -22.29
N LEU A 77 -11.92 -8.60 -21.91
CA LEU A 77 -11.98 -7.61 -20.82
C LEU A 77 -12.86 -6.42 -21.21
N PRO A 78 -13.61 -5.82 -20.27
CA PRO A 78 -14.46 -4.65 -20.58
C PRO A 78 -13.62 -3.38 -20.83
N SER A 79 -12.38 -3.33 -20.36
CA SER A 79 -11.45 -2.23 -20.56
C SER A 79 -10.00 -2.71 -20.49
N ASN A 80 -9.08 -1.95 -21.11
CA ASN A 80 -7.64 -2.12 -20.91
C ASN A 80 -7.12 -1.42 -19.65
N LYS A 81 -7.89 -0.51 -19.06
CA LYS A 81 -7.54 0.11 -17.79
C LYS A 81 -8.00 -0.79 -16.65
N ILE A 82 -7.05 -1.55 -16.10
CA ILE A 82 -7.29 -2.45 -14.99
C ILE A 82 -6.91 -1.73 -13.70
N ASN A 83 -7.87 -1.58 -12.79
CA ASN A 83 -7.67 -0.91 -11.51
C ASN A 83 -7.21 -1.89 -10.42
N THR A 84 -7.75 -3.12 -10.43
CA THR A 84 -7.49 -4.12 -9.40
C THR A 84 -7.60 -5.53 -9.97
N VAL A 85 -6.92 -6.45 -9.31
CA VAL A 85 -7.03 -7.90 -9.57
C VAL A 85 -7.02 -8.66 -8.25
N ARG A 86 -7.83 -9.72 -8.17
CA ARG A 86 -7.89 -10.64 -7.03
C ARG A 86 -7.94 -12.08 -7.53
N ALA A 87 -6.90 -12.84 -7.22
CA ALA A 87 -6.84 -14.27 -7.50
C ALA A 87 -7.47 -15.08 -6.34
N ASP A 88 -8.31 -16.06 -6.69
CA ASP A 88 -9.01 -16.93 -5.74
C ASP A 88 -9.12 -18.34 -6.34
N GLY A 89 -8.09 -19.16 -6.11
CA GLY A 89 -7.98 -20.48 -6.72
C GLY A 89 -7.89 -20.41 -8.24
N GLU A 90 -8.84 -21.07 -8.94
CA GLU A 90 -8.92 -21.07 -10.41
C GLU A 90 -9.58 -19.81 -10.97
N ILE A 91 -10.10 -18.96 -10.10
CA ILE A 91 -10.86 -17.76 -10.46
C ILE A 91 -9.98 -16.51 -10.28
N VAL A 92 -10.06 -15.59 -11.22
CA VAL A 92 -9.44 -14.27 -11.10
C VAL A 92 -10.50 -13.20 -11.35
N TRP A 93 -10.70 -12.36 -10.33
CA TRP A 93 -11.56 -11.19 -10.41
C TRP A 93 -10.77 -9.99 -10.88
N ILE A 94 -11.27 -9.27 -11.87
CA ILE A 94 -10.56 -8.18 -12.54
C ILE A 94 -11.45 -6.95 -12.55
N GLY A 95 -11.12 -5.97 -11.71
CA GLY A 95 -11.82 -4.69 -11.66
C GLY A 95 -11.25 -3.70 -12.67
N THR A 96 -12.13 -3.09 -13.45
CA THR A 96 -11.77 -2.12 -14.49
C THR A 96 -12.53 -0.81 -14.31
N ASP A 97 -12.24 0.19 -15.12
CA ASP A 97 -13.02 1.43 -15.18
C ASP A 97 -14.35 1.28 -15.97
N LYS A 98 -14.70 0.05 -16.44
CA LYS A 98 -15.92 -0.25 -17.21
C LYS A 98 -16.63 -1.52 -16.77
N GLY A 99 -16.41 -1.98 -15.56
CA GLY A 99 -17.07 -3.16 -15.01
C GLY A 99 -16.10 -4.14 -14.35
N LEU A 100 -16.66 -5.25 -13.88
CA LEU A 100 -15.98 -6.35 -13.23
C LEU A 100 -15.94 -7.55 -14.17
N ALA A 101 -14.75 -8.07 -14.45
CA ALA A 101 -14.60 -9.31 -15.21
C ALA A 101 -14.26 -10.49 -14.31
N LEU A 102 -14.79 -11.66 -14.68
CA LEU A 102 -14.49 -12.96 -14.11
C LEU A 102 -13.69 -13.77 -15.12
N MET A 103 -12.48 -14.14 -14.76
CA MET A 103 -11.64 -15.06 -15.51
C MET A 103 -11.61 -16.42 -14.82
N LYS A 104 -11.73 -17.49 -15.62
CA LYS A 104 -11.50 -18.87 -15.22
C LYS A 104 -10.68 -19.59 -16.28
N ASP A 105 -9.70 -20.39 -15.87
CA ASP A 105 -8.81 -21.15 -16.79
C ASP A 105 -8.17 -20.26 -17.88
N GLY A 106 -7.78 -19.04 -17.51
CA GLY A 106 -7.17 -18.05 -18.41
C GLY A 106 -8.12 -17.45 -19.45
N LYS A 107 -9.43 -17.59 -19.29
CA LYS A 107 -10.46 -17.04 -20.20
C LYS A 107 -11.42 -16.15 -19.45
N ILE A 108 -11.78 -15.01 -20.02
CA ILE A 108 -12.86 -14.18 -19.49
C ILE A 108 -14.18 -14.91 -19.75
N THR A 109 -14.85 -15.34 -18.68
CA THR A 109 -16.08 -16.13 -18.73
C THR A 109 -17.33 -15.30 -18.49
N ARG A 110 -17.19 -14.16 -17.80
CA ARG A 110 -18.29 -13.24 -17.54
C ARG A 110 -17.76 -11.82 -17.30
N VAL A 111 -18.57 -10.85 -17.70
CA VAL A 111 -18.41 -9.44 -17.35
C VAL A 111 -19.69 -8.97 -16.67
N TYR A 112 -19.56 -8.19 -15.62
CA TYR A 112 -20.65 -7.60 -14.86
C TYR A 112 -20.62 -6.08 -15.03
N HIS A 113 -21.81 -5.51 -15.28
CA HIS A 113 -22.06 -4.09 -15.41
C HIS A 113 -23.12 -3.62 -14.40
N GLU A 114 -23.49 -2.35 -14.44
CA GLU A 114 -24.51 -1.77 -13.56
C GLU A 114 -25.88 -2.44 -13.76
N GLU A 115 -26.22 -2.84 -14.99
CA GLU A 115 -27.45 -3.60 -15.30
C GLU A 115 -27.51 -4.99 -14.65
N ASP A 116 -26.37 -5.57 -14.28
CA ASP A 116 -26.31 -6.83 -13.51
C ASP A 116 -26.45 -6.61 -11.99
N GLY A 117 -26.41 -5.34 -11.52
CA GLY A 117 -26.51 -4.96 -10.12
C GLY A 117 -25.21 -4.41 -9.53
N LEU A 118 -24.17 -4.16 -10.34
CA LEU A 118 -22.95 -3.50 -9.90
C LEU A 118 -23.27 -2.04 -9.53
N ALA A 119 -22.77 -1.55 -8.39
CA ALA A 119 -23.08 -0.22 -7.88
C ALA A 119 -22.59 0.90 -8.80
N HIS A 120 -21.46 0.69 -9.47
CA HIS A 120 -20.88 1.64 -10.42
C HIS A 120 -19.89 0.91 -11.35
N HIS A 121 -19.79 1.34 -12.62
CA HIS A 121 -18.91 0.73 -13.61
C HIS A 121 -17.41 0.81 -13.28
N ASN A 122 -16.98 1.81 -12.52
CA ASN A 122 -15.59 1.94 -12.11
C ASN A 122 -15.34 1.11 -10.83
N VAL A 123 -14.82 -0.11 -11.03
CA VAL A 123 -14.44 -1.04 -9.95
C VAL A 123 -12.99 -0.79 -9.58
N VAL A 124 -12.73 -0.45 -8.33
CA VAL A 124 -11.38 -0.07 -7.85
C VAL A 124 -10.78 -1.07 -6.86
N SER A 125 -11.59 -1.91 -6.24
CA SER A 125 -11.11 -2.94 -5.32
C SER A 125 -11.99 -4.17 -5.34
N VAL A 126 -11.40 -5.35 -5.17
CA VAL A 126 -12.09 -6.62 -5.00
C VAL A 126 -11.38 -7.43 -3.93
N ASP A 127 -12.14 -8.01 -3.01
CA ASP A 127 -11.61 -9.00 -2.08
C ASP A 127 -12.64 -10.10 -1.80
N VAL A 128 -12.17 -11.24 -1.30
CA VAL A 128 -12.99 -12.42 -1.03
C VAL A 128 -13.08 -12.63 0.47
N SER A 129 -14.29 -12.73 0.99
CA SER A 129 -14.49 -13.01 2.42
C SER A 129 -13.99 -14.42 2.77
N PRO A 130 -13.00 -14.55 3.65
CA PRO A 130 -12.49 -15.87 4.05
C PRO A 130 -13.53 -16.69 4.82
N THR A 131 -14.56 -16.03 5.36
CA THR A 131 -15.58 -16.64 6.20
C THR A 131 -16.79 -17.11 5.39
N THR A 132 -17.24 -16.33 4.40
CA THR A 132 -18.47 -16.63 3.63
C THR A 132 -18.22 -17.03 2.19
N GLY A 133 -17.02 -16.77 1.66
CA GLY A 133 -16.70 -16.95 0.25
C GLY A 133 -17.37 -15.90 -0.67
N ASP A 134 -18.06 -14.91 -0.11
CA ASP A 134 -18.67 -13.84 -0.90
C ASP A 134 -17.60 -12.88 -1.43
N ILE A 135 -17.86 -12.34 -2.61
CA ILE A 135 -16.98 -11.37 -3.26
C ILE A 135 -17.45 -9.97 -2.87
N TRP A 136 -16.53 -9.19 -2.32
CA TRP A 136 -16.77 -7.81 -1.95
C TRP A 136 -16.07 -6.88 -2.93
N ILE A 137 -16.82 -5.92 -3.46
CA ILE A 137 -16.39 -5.10 -4.60
C ILE A 137 -16.56 -3.64 -4.23
N GLY A 138 -15.43 -2.93 -4.12
CA GLY A 138 -15.39 -1.48 -3.94
C GLY A 138 -15.47 -0.78 -5.29
N THR A 139 -16.39 0.19 -5.39
CA THR A 139 -16.59 0.98 -6.59
C THR A 139 -16.57 2.48 -6.28
N MET A 140 -16.61 3.31 -7.32
CA MET A 140 -16.73 4.76 -7.17
C MET A 140 -18.17 5.24 -6.85
N GLY A 141 -19.09 4.33 -6.58
CA GLY A 141 -20.49 4.65 -6.30
C GLY A 141 -21.18 3.68 -5.33
N GLY A 142 -20.43 2.96 -4.53
CA GLY A 142 -20.93 2.05 -3.49
C GLY A 142 -20.07 0.81 -3.33
N LEU A 143 -20.46 0.01 -2.36
CA LEU A 143 -19.92 -1.30 -2.06
C LEU A 143 -20.91 -2.37 -2.55
N ASN A 144 -20.42 -3.39 -3.23
CA ASN A 144 -21.22 -4.56 -3.56
C ASN A 144 -20.75 -5.81 -2.80
N ARG A 145 -21.71 -6.65 -2.45
CA ARG A 145 -21.51 -8.05 -2.09
C ARG A 145 -22.08 -8.91 -3.22
N LEU A 146 -21.28 -9.76 -3.82
CA LEU A 146 -21.73 -10.77 -4.76
C LEU A 146 -21.74 -12.13 -4.05
N SER A 147 -22.93 -12.66 -3.81
CA SER A 147 -23.16 -13.93 -3.11
C SER A 147 -24.07 -14.81 -3.94
N ALA A 148 -23.66 -16.06 -4.22
CA ALA A 148 -24.43 -17.01 -5.03
C ALA A 148 -24.95 -16.41 -6.37
N GLY A 149 -24.16 -15.56 -7.01
CA GLY A 149 -24.49 -14.92 -8.28
C GLY A 149 -25.45 -13.74 -8.19
N LYS A 150 -25.78 -13.25 -6.99
CA LYS A 150 -26.65 -12.10 -6.75
C LYS A 150 -25.88 -10.97 -6.13
N PHE A 151 -26.11 -9.76 -6.64
CA PHE A 151 -25.56 -8.53 -6.05
C PHE A 151 -26.46 -7.99 -4.94
N GLU A 152 -25.82 -7.57 -3.86
CA GLU A 152 -26.36 -6.69 -2.85
C GLU A 152 -25.53 -5.41 -2.85
N THR A 153 -26.20 -4.24 -2.84
CA THR A 153 -25.52 -2.95 -2.94
C THR A 153 -25.71 -2.17 -1.67
N PHE A 154 -24.58 -1.69 -1.13
CA PHE A 154 -24.51 -0.80 0.03
C PHE A 154 -24.05 0.58 -0.39
N ASN A 155 -24.71 1.61 0.12
CA ASN A 155 -24.35 3.01 -0.06
C ASN A 155 -24.76 3.82 1.20
N GLN A 156 -24.45 5.12 1.23
CA GLN A 156 -24.75 5.99 2.38
C GLN A 156 -26.25 6.10 2.70
N PHE A 157 -27.14 5.84 1.73
CA PHE A 157 -28.59 5.96 1.95
C PHE A 157 -29.22 4.70 2.55
N ASN A 158 -28.65 3.51 2.30
CA ASN A 158 -29.25 2.24 2.71
C ASN A 158 -28.40 1.46 3.71
N SER A 159 -27.24 1.99 4.11
CA SER A 159 -26.29 1.31 5.00
C SER A 159 -25.63 2.28 5.97
N GLY A 160 -24.70 1.77 6.78
CA GLY A 160 -23.85 2.58 7.66
C GLY A 160 -22.50 2.94 7.05
N MET A 161 -22.39 2.99 5.74
CA MET A 161 -21.14 3.37 5.06
C MET A 161 -20.79 4.84 5.27
N PRO A 162 -19.48 5.16 5.46
CA PRO A 162 -19.07 6.55 5.63
C PRO A 162 -19.13 7.36 4.33
N ASN A 163 -18.91 6.72 3.17
CA ASN A 163 -18.97 7.34 1.84
C ASN A 163 -19.19 6.31 0.73
N ASP A 164 -19.78 6.72 -0.39
CA ASP A 164 -20.05 5.86 -1.54
C ASP A 164 -18.79 5.58 -2.39
N VAL A 165 -17.77 6.43 -2.32
CA VAL A 165 -16.48 6.19 -2.99
C VAL A 165 -15.66 5.23 -2.14
N VAL A 166 -15.51 3.98 -2.61
CA VAL A 166 -14.77 2.92 -1.92
C VAL A 166 -13.46 2.66 -2.66
N TYR A 167 -12.34 3.08 -2.07
CA TYR A 167 -11.01 2.93 -2.68
C TYR A 167 -10.41 1.53 -2.46
N GLN A 168 -10.61 0.95 -1.28
CA GLN A 168 -10.15 -0.40 -1.00
C GLN A 168 -11.12 -1.15 -0.10
N VAL A 169 -11.28 -2.45 -0.37
CA VAL A 169 -11.95 -3.43 0.49
C VAL A 169 -10.90 -4.42 1.00
N PHE A 170 -11.02 -4.80 2.26
CA PHE A 170 -10.19 -5.79 2.92
C PHE A 170 -11.05 -6.70 3.80
N CYS A 171 -11.03 -8.00 3.50
CA CYS A 171 -11.80 -9.00 4.22
C CYS A 171 -10.90 -9.74 5.21
N ILE A 172 -11.23 -9.67 6.49
CA ILE A 172 -10.53 -10.41 7.55
C ILE A 172 -11.54 -11.00 8.52
N ASP A 173 -11.45 -12.32 8.77
CA ASP A 173 -12.41 -13.05 9.59
C ASP A 173 -13.85 -12.77 9.13
N LYS A 174 -14.69 -12.30 10.04
CA LYS A 174 -16.09 -11.89 9.77
C LYS A 174 -16.25 -10.41 9.38
N PHE A 175 -15.17 -9.68 9.30
CA PHE A 175 -15.19 -8.24 9.08
C PHE A 175 -14.82 -7.87 7.64
N ILE A 176 -15.61 -6.98 7.08
CA ILE A 176 -15.35 -6.33 5.80
C ILE A 176 -14.96 -4.90 6.09
N TRP A 177 -13.70 -4.60 5.94
CA TRP A 177 -13.16 -3.27 6.10
C TRP A 177 -13.12 -2.55 4.76
N MET A 178 -13.30 -1.24 4.79
CA MET A 178 -13.25 -0.40 3.59
C MET A 178 -12.60 0.94 3.87
N ALA A 179 -11.76 1.36 2.94
CA ALA A 179 -11.23 2.71 2.86
C ALA A 179 -12.09 3.52 1.89
N THR A 180 -12.54 4.72 2.30
CA THR A 180 -13.49 5.52 1.53
C THR A 180 -13.11 6.99 1.46
N GLY A 181 -13.82 7.76 0.63
CA GLY A 181 -13.68 9.22 0.54
C GLY A 181 -14.20 10.00 1.75
N GLY A 182 -14.70 9.35 2.79
CA GLY A 182 -15.28 9.98 3.98
C GLY A 182 -14.94 9.26 5.29
N GLY A 183 -13.80 8.58 5.35
CA GLY A 183 -13.34 7.78 6.47
C GLY A 183 -13.24 6.30 6.14
N ALA A 184 -12.99 5.48 7.14
CA ALA A 184 -12.99 4.03 7.01
C ALA A 184 -14.27 3.42 7.60
N GLY A 185 -14.70 2.31 7.02
CA GLY A 185 -15.84 1.54 7.47
C GLY A 185 -15.49 0.10 7.81
N CYS A 186 -16.26 -0.50 8.71
CA CYS A 186 -16.17 -1.92 9.03
C CYS A 186 -17.58 -2.50 9.12
N TYR A 187 -17.85 -3.57 8.39
CA TYR A 187 -19.11 -4.31 8.39
C TYR A 187 -18.91 -5.70 8.97
N ASP A 188 -19.71 -6.10 9.95
CA ASP A 188 -19.73 -7.45 10.51
C ASP A 188 -20.78 -8.28 9.76
N VAL A 189 -20.34 -9.29 9.00
CA VAL A 189 -21.23 -10.13 8.15
C VAL A 189 -22.23 -10.98 8.93
N TYR A 190 -21.99 -11.24 10.21
CA TYR A 190 -22.90 -12.03 11.05
C TYR A 190 -23.99 -11.20 11.72
N THR A 191 -23.63 -9.99 12.17
CA THR A 191 -24.55 -9.12 12.91
C THR A 191 -25.22 -8.09 12.03
N GLY A 192 -24.66 -7.80 10.84
CA GLY A 192 -25.09 -6.71 9.97
C GLY A 192 -24.76 -5.33 10.52
N GLN A 193 -23.92 -5.23 11.54
CA GLN A 193 -23.56 -3.98 12.16
C GLN A 193 -22.44 -3.27 11.43
N TRP A 194 -22.55 -1.94 11.38
CA TRP A 194 -21.54 -1.04 10.82
C TRP A 194 -20.81 -0.31 11.93
N LYS A 195 -19.50 -0.14 11.75
CA LYS A 195 -18.66 0.77 12.51
C LYS A 195 -17.95 1.71 11.55
N ILE A 196 -17.95 2.99 11.83
CA ILE A 196 -17.28 3.99 11.00
C ILE A 196 -16.18 4.70 11.81
N PHE A 197 -15.14 5.10 11.11
CA PHE A 197 -13.96 5.79 11.63
C PHE A 197 -13.78 7.08 10.82
N THR A 198 -13.86 8.21 11.51
CA THR A 198 -13.76 9.55 10.95
C THR A 198 -12.92 10.42 11.88
N GLU A 199 -12.61 11.64 11.50
CA GLU A 199 -11.90 12.63 12.33
C GLU A 199 -12.57 12.88 13.69
N GLN A 200 -13.86 12.52 13.85
CA GLN A 200 -14.62 12.73 15.08
C GLN A 200 -14.37 11.65 16.14
N ASN A 201 -13.93 10.44 15.72
CA ASN A 201 -13.83 9.29 16.62
C ASN A 201 -12.56 8.45 16.43
N ALA A 202 -11.68 8.85 15.53
CA ALA A 202 -10.37 8.23 15.28
C ALA A 202 -9.31 9.33 15.21
N PRO A 203 -8.02 9.02 15.45
CA PRO A 203 -6.91 9.97 15.29
C PRO A 203 -6.60 10.19 13.80
N MET A 204 -7.59 10.69 13.07
CA MET A 204 -7.58 10.89 11.63
C MET A 204 -7.54 12.39 11.36
N HIS A 205 -6.53 12.85 10.59
CA HIS A 205 -6.36 14.27 10.29
C HIS A 205 -7.13 14.72 9.05
N GLU A 206 -7.43 13.78 8.15
CA GLU A 206 -8.19 13.97 6.92
C GLU A 206 -9.17 12.81 6.71
N PRO A 207 -10.38 13.07 6.16
CA PRO A 207 -11.40 12.02 6.01
C PRO A 207 -11.07 11.01 4.92
N TRP A 208 -10.19 11.32 3.97
CA TRP A 208 -9.90 10.44 2.85
C TRP A 208 -8.98 9.32 3.26
N THR A 209 -9.48 8.09 3.15
CA THR A 209 -8.69 6.87 3.36
C THR A 209 -8.55 6.13 2.04
N TYR A 210 -7.33 5.69 1.71
CA TYR A 210 -7.03 5.03 0.43
C TYR A 210 -6.78 3.54 0.59
N GLY A 211 -6.30 3.12 1.77
CA GLY A 211 -5.91 1.75 2.01
C GLY A 211 -6.37 1.21 3.36
N VAL A 212 -6.59 -0.10 3.40
CA VAL A 212 -6.83 -0.84 4.63
C VAL A 212 -6.23 -2.22 4.54
N SER A 213 -5.53 -2.63 5.60
CA SER A 213 -4.91 -3.95 5.72
C SER A 213 -4.94 -4.41 7.16
N GLY A 214 -4.55 -5.65 7.44
CA GLY A 214 -4.50 -6.10 8.83
C GLY A 214 -4.04 -7.54 8.98
N GLY A 215 -3.87 -7.92 10.23
CA GLY A 215 -3.45 -9.23 10.70
C GLY A 215 -3.09 -9.16 12.17
N ASP A 216 -2.91 -10.31 12.83
CA ASP A 216 -2.51 -10.42 14.22
C ASP A 216 -3.35 -9.57 15.20
N GLY A 217 -4.68 -9.50 14.95
CA GLY A 217 -5.62 -8.74 15.77
C GLY A 217 -5.60 -7.23 15.56
N LYS A 218 -4.97 -6.75 14.51
CA LYS A 218 -4.86 -5.33 14.17
C LYS A 218 -5.35 -5.03 12.77
N VAL A 219 -5.83 -3.80 12.58
CA VAL A 219 -6.16 -3.24 11.27
C VAL A 219 -5.45 -1.90 11.12
N TYR A 220 -4.91 -1.66 9.93
CA TYR A 220 -4.18 -0.47 9.56
C TYR A 220 -4.93 0.28 8.47
N ILE A 221 -5.23 1.54 8.72
CA ILE A 221 -5.98 2.42 7.81
C ILE A 221 -5.02 3.49 7.30
N ALA A 222 -4.82 3.53 5.98
CA ALA A 222 -3.99 4.53 5.32
C ALA A 222 -4.83 5.76 4.99
N ALA A 223 -4.50 6.91 5.57
CA ALA A 223 -5.20 8.16 5.40
C ALA A 223 -4.39 9.15 4.57
N TRP A 224 -5.03 9.81 3.61
CA TRP A 224 -4.40 10.86 2.80
C TRP A 224 -4.09 12.09 3.67
N GLY A 225 -2.79 12.38 3.85
CA GLY A 225 -2.37 13.48 4.73
C GLY A 225 -2.53 13.21 6.23
N GLY A 226 -2.76 11.94 6.62
CA GLY A 226 -2.95 11.53 8.01
C GLY A 226 -2.14 10.29 8.39
N GLY A 227 -1.18 9.87 7.56
CA GLY A 227 -0.33 8.72 7.86
C GLY A 227 -1.10 7.40 7.95
N ILE A 228 -0.77 6.58 8.95
CA ILE A 228 -1.40 5.28 9.23
C ILE A 228 -2.07 5.29 10.59
N ILE A 229 -3.30 4.79 10.65
CA ILE A 229 -4.01 4.53 11.91
C ILE A 229 -4.00 3.03 12.18
N GLU A 230 -3.43 2.62 13.29
CA GLU A 230 -3.51 1.28 13.84
C GLU A 230 -4.75 1.17 14.73
N TYR A 231 -5.59 0.15 14.48
CA TYR A 231 -6.74 -0.19 15.29
C TYR A 231 -6.60 -1.61 15.84
N GLU A 232 -6.63 -1.79 17.16
CA GLU A 232 -6.62 -3.08 17.82
C GLU A 232 -8.05 -3.65 17.90
N LEU A 233 -8.29 -4.80 17.29
CA LEU A 233 -9.63 -5.42 17.19
C LEU A 233 -10.21 -5.79 18.55
N GLU A 234 -9.38 -6.28 19.48
CA GLU A 234 -9.82 -6.76 20.80
C GLU A 234 -10.16 -5.61 21.74
N THR A 235 -9.30 -4.58 21.81
CA THR A 235 -9.41 -3.51 22.80
C THR A 235 -10.13 -2.28 22.26
N GLY A 236 -10.21 -2.12 20.95
CA GLY A 236 -10.70 -0.94 20.28
C GLY A 236 -9.76 0.28 20.40
N LYS A 237 -8.54 0.09 20.90
CA LYS A 237 -7.54 1.16 20.97
C LYS A 237 -7.07 1.55 19.59
N MET A 238 -6.74 2.83 19.44
CA MET A 238 -6.20 3.40 18.22
C MET A 238 -4.89 4.13 18.50
N ARG A 239 -4.01 4.11 17.52
CA ARG A 239 -2.78 4.87 17.46
C ARG A 239 -2.57 5.31 16.03
N ASP A 240 -2.07 6.53 15.83
CA ASP A 240 -1.60 7.04 14.55
C ASP A 240 -0.08 7.03 14.46
N TYR A 241 0.39 6.92 13.24
CA TYR A 241 1.79 7.04 12.85
C TYR A 241 1.84 8.06 11.71
N VAL A 242 2.38 9.20 11.98
CA VAL A 242 2.54 10.33 11.06
C VAL A 242 4.01 10.64 10.87
N ASP A 243 4.35 11.38 9.84
CA ASP A 243 5.66 11.99 9.65
C ASP A 243 5.73 13.25 10.53
N PRO A 244 6.51 13.25 11.64
CA PRO A 244 6.40 14.29 12.66
C PRO A 244 7.03 15.63 12.25
N ASP A 245 7.99 15.63 11.35
CA ASP A 245 8.76 16.82 10.96
C ASP A 245 8.71 17.15 9.46
N GLU A 246 8.02 16.33 8.67
CA GLU A 246 7.87 16.47 7.22
C GLU A 246 9.24 16.32 6.47
N GLU A 247 10.24 15.69 7.09
CA GLU A 247 11.54 15.36 6.49
C GLU A 247 11.56 13.89 6.06
N MET A 248 12.09 13.59 4.88
CA MET A 248 12.18 12.21 4.38
C MET A 248 13.45 11.54 4.87
N GLU A 249 13.32 10.58 5.76
CA GLU A 249 14.41 9.86 6.40
C GLU A 249 14.41 8.37 6.05
N ILE A 250 15.60 7.79 5.91
CA ILE A 250 15.75 6.37 5.59
C ILE A 250 15.53 5.49 6.83
N ASP A 251 16.14 5.85 7.95
CA ASP A 251 16.01 5.15 9.22
C ASP A 251 15.28 6.03 10.23
N LEU A 252 14.06 5.64 10.59
CA LEU A 252 13.20 6.35 11.52
C LEU A 252 13.37 5.82 12.96
N PHE A 253 13.13 6.67 13.95
CA PHE A 253 13.08 6.25 15.34
C PHE A 253 11.82 5.40 15.63
N PRO A 254 11.81 4.58 16.72
CA PRO A 254 10.68 3.68 17.01
C PRO A 254 9.32 4.36 17.22
N ASP A 255 9.32 5.62 17.58
CA ASP A 255 8.15 6.46 17.81
C ASP A 255 7.84 7.43 16.67
N ASP A 256 8.66 7.44 15.61
CA ASP A 256 8.36 8.11 14.36
C ASP A 256 7.34 7.32 13.57
N GLY A 257 6.88 7.85 12.47
CA GLY A 257 5.82 7.27 11.69
C GLY A 257 6.28 6.82 10.31
N VAL A 258 5.50 7.21 9.34
CA VAL A 258 5.73 6.93 7.92
C VAL A 258 6.65 7.99 7.31
N VAL A 259 7.31 7.66 6.19
CA VAL A 259 8.18 8.60 5.47
C VAL A 259 7.45 9.84 4.93
N HIS A 260 6.13 9.79 4.85
CA HIS A 260 5.30 10.91 4.47
C HIS A 260 3.82 10.64 4.77
N ASP A 261 3.06 11.66 5.19
CA ASP A 261 1.65 11.56 5.58
C ASP A 261 0.69 11.26 4.42
N ILE A 262 1.09 11.49 3.17
CA ILE A 262 0.27 11.13 1.99
C ILE A 262 0.44 9.63 1.72
N THR A 263 -0.27 8.82 2.51
CA THR A 263 -0.27 7.37 2.35
C THR A 263 -1.30 6.94 1.31
N THR A 264 -0.90 6.03 0.44
CA THR A 264 -1.70 5.52 -0.69
C THR A 264 -2.22 4.12 -0.46
N GLY A 265 -1.63 3.40 0.47
CA GLY A 265 -2.04 2.05 0.81
C GLY A 265 -1.13 1.40 1.84
N SER A 266 -1.58 0.27 2.35
CA SER A 266 -0.80 -0.55 3.27
C SER A 266 -1.03 -2.03 3.01
N SER A 267 -0.08 -2.85 3.45
CA SER A 267 -0.23 -4.31 3.48
C SER A 267 0.51 -4.88 4.68
N TYR A 268 -0.07 -5.92 5.27
CA TYR A 268 0.47 -6.55 6.48
C TYR A 268 0.59 -8.05 6.30
N SER A 269 1.74 -8.61 6.67
CA SER A 269 1.97 -10.06 6.75
C SER A 269 3.15 -10.36 7.69
N ASP A 270 3.09 -11.45 8.40
CA ASP A 270 4.15 -11.99 9.27
C ASP A 270 4.76 -10.95 10.24
N GLY A 271 3.92 -10.12 10.86
CA GLY A 271 4.33 -9.10 11.81
C GLY A 271 4.95 -7.85 11.17
N ILE A 272 4.93 -7.73 9.85
CA ILE A 272 5.50 -6.59 9.12
C ILE A 272 4.37 -5.80 8.44
N LEU A 273 4.31 -4.50 8.74
CA LEU A 273 3.48 -3.54 8.02
C LEU A 273 4.32 -2.81 6.97
N TRP A 274 3.84 -2.81 5.74
CA TRP A 274 4.38 -2.05 4.63
C TRP A 274 3.41 -0.95 4.24
N VAL A 275 3.91 0.27 4.11
CA VAL A 275 3.11 1.46 3.79
C VAL A 275 3.66 2.12 2.53
N GLY A 276 2.81 2.26 1.54
CA GLY A 276 3.09 3.04 0.33
C GLY A 276 2.70 4.49 0.52
N THR A 277 3.55 5.40 0.04
CA THR A 277 3.27 6.83 -0.02
C THR A 277 3.55 7.37 -1.42
N TYR A 278 3.28 8.64 -1.68
CA TYR A 278 3.73 9.30 -2.91
C TYR A 278 5.20 9.71 -2.89
N PHE A 279 5.88 9.51 -1.75
CA PHE A 279 7.25 9.97 -1.54
C PHE A 279 8.19 8.87 -1.05
N GLY A 280 7.81 7.60 -1.19
CA GLY A 280 8.59 6.44 -0.79
C GLY A 280 7.77 5.38 -0.09
N MET A 281 8.44 4.39 0.48
CA MET A 281 7.84 3.27 1.18
C MET A 281 8.36 3.19 2.61
N SER A 282 7.47 2.92 3.56
CA SER A 282 7.83 2.64 4.96
C SER A 282 7.59 1.18 5.31
N ARG A 283 8.44 0.64 6.17
CA ARG A 283 8.34 -0.68 6.80
C ARG A 283 8.31 -0.54 8.31
N TYR A 284 7.35 -1.20 8.95
CA TYR A 284 7.27 -1.29 10.41
C TYR A 284 7.25 -2.75 10.86
N ASP A 285 8.13 -3.14 11.77
CA ASP A 285 8.24 -4.50 12.27
C ASP A 285 7.66 -4.71 13.68
N GLY A 286 6.80 -3.78 14.10
CA GLY A 286 6.22 -3.74 15.43
C GLY A 286 7.08 -3.03 16.48
N ALA A 287 8.33 -2.65 16.11
CA ALA A 287 9.27 -1.97 17.01
C ALA A 287 9.94 -0.77 16.34
N ARG A 288 10.22 -0.84 15.04
CA ARG A 288 11.00 0.15 14.32
C ARG A 288 10.45 0.43 12.95
N TRP A 289 10.42 1.69 12.57
CA TRP A 289 10.17 2.17 11.22
C TRP A 289 11.45 2.22 10.40
N LYS A 290 11.33 2.01 9.09
CA LYS A 290 12.39 2.20 8.11
C LYS A 290 11.82 2.67 6.78
N GLY A 291 12.41 3.73 6.22
CA GLY A 291 12.09 4.28 4.90
C GLY A 291 12.89 3.63 3.77
N TYR A 292 12.34 3.67 2.56
CA TYR A 292 12.99 3.23 1.31
C TYR A 292 12.58 4.18 0.19
N PHE A 293 13.57 4.63 -0.59
CA PHE A 293 13.40 5.56 -1.70
C PHE A 293 14.02 5.01 -2.98
N ASP A 294 13.61 5.53 -4.13
CA ASP A 294 14.10 5.06 -5.44
C ASP A 294 15.58 5.40 -5.70
N HIS A 295 16.10 6.42 -5.03
CA HIS A 295 17.49 6.85 -5.20
C HIS A 295 18.50 6.06 -4.35
N ASP A 296 18.06 5.38 -3.28
CA ASP A 296 18.94 4.65 -2.34
C ASP A 296 18.61 3.15 -2.22
N SER A 297 17.61 2.69 -2.95
CA SER A 297 17.16 1.31 -2.92
C SER A 297 16.92 0.76 -4.33
N GLY A 298 16.29 -0.39 -4.44
CA GLY A 298 15.80 -0.96 -5.70
C GLY A 298 14.33 -0.66 -6.00
N LEU A 299 13.73 0.28 -5.27
CA LEU A 299 12.36 0.72 -5.51
C LEU A 299 12.24 1.34 -6.91
N ALA A 300 11.18 0.98 -7.64
CA ALA A 300 11.01 1.44 -9.01
C ALA A 300 10.72 2.95 -9.11
N SER A 301 9.98 3.50 -8.16
CA SER A 301 9.64 4.92 -8.03
C SER A 301 9.12 5.20 -6.63
N ASN A 302 9.31 6.43 -6.16
CA ASN A 302 8.74 6.91 -4.90
C ASN A 302 7.20 7.05 -4.95
N PHE A 303 6.62 7.15 -6.15
CA PHE A 303 5.18 7.25 -6.32
C PHE A 303 4.53 5.87 -6.28
N ILE A 304 4.07 5.46 -5.10
CA ILE A 304 3.51 4.14 -4.86
C ILE A 304 1.98 4.17 -4.97
N ASN A 305 1.42 3.29 -5.79
CA ASN A 305 -0.02 3.15 -5.97
C ASN A 305 -0.62 2.06 -5.08
N PHE A 306 0.14 0.98 -4.84
CA PHE A 306 -0.35 -0.17 -4.08
C PHE A 306 0.80 -1.01 -3.54
N THR A 307 0.59 -1.67 -2.40
CA THR A 307 1.51 -2.65 -1.82
C THR A 307 0.80 -3.97 -1.54
N LYS A 308 1.50 -5.08 -1.69
CA LYS A 308 1.01 -6.43 -1.35
C LYS A 308 2.08 -7.19 -0.59
N ALA A 309 1.90 -7.39 0.70
CA ALA A 309 2.76 -8.23 1.51
C ALA A 309 2.50 -9.72 1.23
N GLN A 310 3.56 -10.51 1.21
CA GLN A 310 3.53 -11.96 1.06
C GLN A 310 4.65 -12.56 1.92
N GLY A 311 4.29 -13.14 3.07
CA GLY A 311 5.29 -13.52 4.06
C GLY A 311 6.07 -12.29 4.55
N THR A 312 7.39 -12.38 4.58
CA THR A 312 8.27 -11.26 4.94
C THR A 312 8.61 -10.33 3.76
N ALA A 313 8.19 -10.70 2.55
CA ALA A 313 8.39 -9.90 1.34
C ALA A 313 7.21 -8.97 1.02
N VAL A 314 7.46 -8.00 0.14
CA VAL A 314 6.45 -7.07 -0.35
C VAL A 314 6.58 -6.83 -1.84
N TRP A 315 5.46 -6.81 -2.53
CA TRP A 315 5.31 -6.28 -3.87
C TRP A 315 4.89 -4.82 -3.81
N VAL A 316 5.50 -3.98 -4.65
CA VAL A 316 5.27 -2.54 -4.69
C VAL A 316 4.91 -2.12 -6.10
N CYS A 317 3.68 -1.65 -6.28
CA CYS A 317 3.17 -1.13 -7.54
C CYS A 317 3.42 0.37 -7.60
N THR A 318 4.11 0.83 -8.63
CA THR A 318 4.47 2.24 -8.79
C THR A 318 4.01 2.80 -10.14
N ASP A 319 4.20 4.08 -10.37
CA ASP A 319 3.99 4.73 -11.66
C ASP A 319 5.11 4.42 -12.68
N ASN A 320 6.22 3.80 -12.25
CA ASN A 320 7.39 3.51 -13.09
C ASN A 320 7.94 2.09 -12.94
N GLY A 321 7.09 1.11 -12.71
CA GLY A 321 7.43 -0.31 -12.65
C GLY A 321 6.87 -1.03 -11.44
N LEU A 322 7.18 -2.33 -11.37
CA LEU A 322 6.81 -3.24 -10.31
C LEU A 322 8.06 -3.66 -9.55
N SER A 323 8.09 -3.53 -8.24
CA SER A 323 9.20 -4.00 -7.40
C SER A 323 8.76 -5.10 -6.46
N ASN A 324 9.66 -6.05 -6.17
CA ASN A 324 9.52 -7.07 -5.12
C ASN A 324 10.72 -6.98 -4.18
N PHE A 325 10.49 -7.00 -2.86
CA PHE A 325 11.52 -6.81 -1.84
C PHE A 325 11.33 -7.78 -0.66
N ASN A 326 12.39 -8.43 -0.21
CA ASN A 326 12.36 -9.37 0.92
C ASN A 326 13.09 -8.88 2.18
N GLY A 327 13.46 -7.61 2.23
CA GLY A 327 14.26 -7.03 3.32
C GLY A 327 15.76 -6.89 3.00
N GLU A 328 16.28 -7.64 2.00
CA GLU A 328 17.68 -7.61 1.57
C GLU A 328 17.84 -7.37 0.07
N THR A 329 17.04 -8.04 -0.75
CA THR A 329 17.11 -8.00 -2.22
C THR A 329 15.87 -7.35 -2.81
N TRP A 330 16.08 -6.45 -3.75
CA TRP A 330 15.05 -5.90 -4.63
C TRP A 330 15.09 -6.56 -6.00
N ILE A 331 13.92 -6.86 -6.56
CA ILE A 331 13.76 -7.24 -7.98
C ILE A 331 12.74 -6.29 -8.60
N THR A 332 13.18 -5.49 -9.56
CA THR A 332 12.33 -4.48 -10.21
C THR A 332 12.14 -4.82 -11.68
N TYR A 333 10.87 -4.78 -12.12
CA TYR A 333 10.43 -5.13 -13.47
C TYR A 333 9.98 -3.88 -14.22
N ARG A 334 10.48 -3.71 -15.44
CA ARG A 334 10.10 -2.64 -16.37
C ARG A 334 10.03 -3.13 -17.81
N PRO A 335 9.07 -2.70 -18.62
CA PRO A 335 9.12 -2.94 -20.06
C PRO A 335 10.21 -2.11 -20.73
N VAL A 336 10.94 -2.70 -21.66
CA VAL A 336 11.85 -1.97 -22.54
C VAL A 336 11.01 -1.15 -23.53
N PRO A 337 11.22 0.17 -23.65
CA PRO A 337 10.44 1.01 -24.56
C PRO A 337 10.41 0.49 -26.00
N ASN A 338 9.25 0.48 -26.63
CA ASN A 338 9.02 0.03 -28.02
C ASN A 338 9.45 -1.43 -28.29
N SER A 339 9.40 -2.28 -27.29
CA SER A 339 9.78 -3.69 -27.37
C SER A 339 8.78 -4.56 -26.59
N LYS A 340 8.78 -5.86 -26.84
CA LYS A 340 8.13 -6.86 -25.97
C LYS A 340 9.02 -7.26 -24.79
N LYS A 341 10.31 -6.90 -24.84
CA LYS A 341 11.30 -7.27 -23.84
C LYS A 341 11.09 -6.53 -22.53
N GLY A 342 11.58 -7.14 -21.45
CA GLY A 342 11.62 -6.56 -20.13
C GLY A 342 13.03 -6.35 -19.60
N GLU A 343 13.15 -5.42 -18.70
CA GLU A 343 14.28 -5.29 -17.79
C GLU A 343 13.89 -5.83 -16.43
N VAL A 344 14.72 -6.74 -15.90
CA VAL A 344 14.65 -7.21 -14.52
C VAL A 344 15.92 -6.72 -13.82
N ILE A 345 15.74 -5.80 -12.90
CA ILE A 345 16.83 -5.14 -12.17
C ILE A 345 16.90 -5.75 -10.78
N ILE A 346 18.02 -6.36 -10.42
CA ILE A 346 18.25 -6.96 -9.10
C ILE A 346 19.21 -6.06 -8.36
N THR A 347 18.83 -5.60 -7.17
CA THR A 347 19.62 -4.72 -6.31
C THR A 347 19.83 -5.37 -4.94
N GLU A 348 21.10 -5.54 -4.55
CA GLU A 348 21.55 -6.11 -3.28
C GLU A 348 22.57 -5.16 -2.65
N GLY A 349 22.14 -4.32 -1.74
CA GLY A 349 22.95 -3.21 -1.24
C GLY A 349 23.38 -2.29 -2.38
N GLU A 350 24.67 -2.06 -2.54
CA GLU A 350 25.24 -1.26 -3.64
C GLU A 350 25.35 -2.02 -4.97
N ASN A 351 25.19 -3.34 -4.95
CA ASN A 351 25.31 -4.17 -6.15
C ASN A 351 24.01 -4.12 -6.95
N LYS A 352 24.14 -3.76 -8.25
CA LYS A 352 23.01 -3.69 -9.18
C LYS A 352 23.34 -4.45 -10.44
N ARG A 353 22.44 -5.36 -10.85
CA ARG A 353 22.56 -6.10 -12.12
C ARG A 353 21.24 -6.07 -12.88
N THR A 354 21.32 -6.02 -14.19
CA THR A 354 20.16 -6.00 -15.08
C THR A 354 20.15 -7.23 -15.97
N LEU A 355 19.01 -7.90 -16.03
CA LEU A 355 18.72 -8.99 -16.93
C LEU A 355 17.70 -8.52 -17.97
N ILE A 356 17.83 -8.96 -19.20
CA ILE A 356 16.85 -8.70 -20.26
C ILE A 356 16.03 -9.98 -20.47
N THR A 357 14.71 -9.85 -20.42
CA THR A 357 13.75 -10.91 -20.69
C THR A 357 13.10 -10.74 -22.05
N ASP A 358 12.62 -11.83 -22.65
CA ASP A 358 11.94 -11.79 -23.95
C ASP A 358 10.54 -11.19 -23.86
N GLU A 359 9.94 -11.19 -22.66
CA GLU A 359 8.63 -10.68 -22.34
C GLU A 359 8.69 -9.79 -21.10
N SER A 360 7.67 -8.97 -20.87
CA SER A 360 7.59 -8.03 -19.75
C SER A 360 6.17 -7.81 -19.26
N ILE A 361 5.99 -7.06 -18.17
CA ILE A 361 4.72 -6.43 -17.82
C ILE A 361 4.26 -5.49 -18.93
N SER A 362 2.95 -5.32 -19.10
CA SER A 362 2.36 -4.55 -20.21
C SER A 362 2.58 -3.04 -20.14
N ASN A 363 2.84 -2.51 -18.94
CA ASN A 363 3.01 -1.07 -18.70
C ASN A 363 3.81 -0.82 -17.41
N ASN A 364 4.47 0.36 -17.32
CA ASN A 364 5.14 0.82 -16.10
C ASN A 364 4.16 1.33 -15.03
N PHE A 365 3.04 1.90 -15.42
CA PHE A 365 2.04 2.43 -14.48
C PHE A 365 1.17 1.29 -13.97
N ILE A 366 1.45 0.86 -12.74
CA ILE A 366 0.79 -0.29 -12.10
C ILE A 366 -0.16 0.21 -11.02
N TRP A 367 -1.44 -0.12 -11.14
CA TRP A 367 -2.49 0.26 -10.20
C TRP A 367 -2.62 -0.69 -9.02
N GLY A 368 -2.41 -1.98 -9.27
CA GLY A 368 -2.55 -3.03 -8.27
C GLY A 368 -2.00 -4.36 -8.75
N MET A 369 -1.96 -5.31 -7.87
CA MET A 369 -1.52 -6.67 -8.19
C MET A 369 -2.09 -7.66 -7.19
N ASP A 370 -2.06 -8.92 -7.54
CA ASP A 370 -2.22 -10.03 -6.61
C ASP A 370 -1.28 -11.17 -6.96
N CYS A 371 -0.99 -12.02 -5.99
CA CYS A 371 -0.15 -13.19 -6.18
C CYS A 371 -0.81 -14.40 -5.52
N GLN A 372 -0.75 -15.53 -6.23
CA GLN A 372 -1.20 -16.81 -5.72
C GLN A 372 -0.25 -17.89 -6.23
N ASP A 373 0.25 -18.72 -5.31
CA ASP A 373 1.27 -19.71 -5.61
C ASP A 373 2.49 -19.08 -6.32
N ASP A 374 2.82 -19.54 -7.51
CA ASP A 374 3.94 -19.07 -8.34
C ASP A 374 3.49 -18.11 -9.46
N ILE A 375 2.29 -17.58 -9.37
CA ILE A 375 1.71 -16.67 -10.36
C ILE A 375 1.55 -15.27 -9.75
N VAL A 376 1.96 -14.27 -10.51
CA VAL A 376 1.68 -12.87 -10.21
C VAL A 376 0.75 -12.27 -11.27
N TRP A 377 -0.24 -11.54 -10.82
CA TRP A 377 -1.20 -10.81 -11.65
C TRP A 377 -0.98 -9.32 -11.46
N VAL A 378 -0.79 -8.59 -12.55
CA VAL A 378 -0.44 -7.16 -12.51
C VAL A 378 -1.47 -6.35 -13.27
N ALA A 379 -2.17 -5.47 -12.55
CA ALA A 379 -3.17 -4.56 -13.08
C ALA A 379 -2.51 -3.25 -13.53
N SER A 380 -2.67 -2.90 -14.80
CA SER A 380 -2.06 -1.71 -15.38
C SER A 380 -3.02 -0.90 -16.25
N ALA A 381 -2.56 0.27 -16.71
CA ALA A 381 -3.31 1.10 -17.65
C ALA A 381 -3.40 0.50 -19.08
N LYS A 382 -2.71 -0.62 -19.38
CA LYS A 382 -2.65 -1.25 -20.70
C LYS A 382 -3.00 -2.74 -20.70
N GLY A 383 -3.81 -3.17 -19.73
CA GLY A 383 -4.26 -4.55 -19.62
C GLY A 383 -3.78 -5.22 -18.34
N LEU A 384 -4.17 -6.48 -18.19
CA LEU A 384 -3.75 -7.37 -17.13
C LEU A 384 -2.56 -8.19 -17.62
N SER A 385 -1.51 -8.30 -16.81
CA SER A 385 -0.37 -9.16 -17.07
C SER A 385 -0.35 -10.31 -16.07
N LYS A 386 -0.17 -11.54 -16.55
CA LYS A 386 0.10 -12.75 -15.75
C LYS A 386 1.58 -13.07 -15.88
N GLY A 387 2.29 -13.12 -14.77
CA GLY A 387 3.71 -13.46 -14.69
C GLY A 387 3.93 -14.85 -14.10
N GLU A 388 4.81 -15.63 -14.71
CA GLU A 388 5.25 -16.94 -14.27
C GLU A 388 6.79 -17.01 -14.25
N SER A 389 7.37 -17.73 -13.27
CA SER A 389 8.81 -17.95 -13.20
C SER A 389 9.19 -19.23 -13.92
N SER A 390 10.04 -19.13 -14.94
CA SER A 390 10.56 -20.33 -15.63
C SER A 390 11.70 -21.03 -14.86
N GLY A 391 12.21 -20.40 -13.78
CA GLY A 391 13.39 -20.85 -13.04
C GLY A 391 14.72 -20.72 -13.80
N ARG A 392 14.69 -20.36 -15.10
CA ARG A 392 15.89 -20.31 -15.96
C ARG A 392 16.84 -19.17 -15.61
N LEU A 393 16.29 -18.02 -15.18
CA LEU A 393 17.08 -16.83 -14.88
C LEU A 393 17.75 -16.91 -13.51
N MET A 394 17.16 -17.60 -12.53
CA MET A 394 17.79 -17.86 -11.23
C MET A 394 19.11 -18.65 -11.40
N ALA A 395 19.14 -19.66 -12.27
CA ALA A 395 20.34 -20.43 -12.56
C ALA A 395 21.45 -19.61 -13.25
N LYS A 396 21.13 -18.50 -13.95
CA LYS A 396 22.11 -17.57 -14.54
C LYS A 396 22.53 -16.47 -13.56
N ALA A 397 21.68 -16.12 -12.62
CA ALA A 397 21.95 -15.09 -11.62
C ALA A 397 22.93 -15.57 -10.54
N ASN A 398 23.01 -16.89 -10.31
CA ASN A 398 23.90 -17.52 -9.32
C ASN A 398 25.25 -17.97 -9.92
N ARG A 399 25.57 -17.60 -11.16
CA ARG A 399 26.86 -17.76 -11.81
C ARG A 399 27.52 -16.40 -12.04
#